data_17e53954160a3503613e1220a041b5dc
#
_entry.id   17e53954160a3503613e1220a041b5dc
#
_cell.length_a   1.000
_cell.length_b   1.000
_cell.length_c   1.000
_cell.angle_alpha   90.00
_cell.angle_beta   90.00
_cell.angle_gamma   90.00
#
_symmetry.space_group_name_H-M   'P 1'
#
loop_
_entity.id
_entity.type
_entity.pdbx_description
1 polymer ?
#
loop_
_entity_poly.entity_id
_entity_poly.type
_entity_poly.pdbx_seq_one_letter_code
_entity_poly.pdbx_strand_id
1 'polypeptide(L)'
;MKKVETKKHDQKECQVVKALAIIGGKWKLPLIKRLTSGTKRYSELFRDLDGITQRMHTKQLRELETDKIVARKVYPEVPPKVEYSLTKAGKDLHAVILELEKWGKKHTAHR
;
A
#
# COMPACT_ATOMS: atom_id res chain seq x y z
N MET A 1 -10.49 14.48 -31.84
CA MET A 1 -10.28 15.08 -30.57
C MET A 1 -8.92 14.77 -30.00
N LYS A 2 -8.06 15.65 -30.27
CA LYS A 2 -6.70 15.52 -29.83
C LYS A 2 -6.59 15.44 -28.31
N LYS A 3 -7.48 16.14 -27.63
CA LYS A 3 -7.46 16.14 -26.18
C LYS A 3 -7.59 14.76 -25.60
N VAL A 4 -8.45 13.96 -26.22
CA VAL A 4 -8.68 12.61 -25.70
C VAL A 4 -7.43 11.77 -25.84
N GLU A 5 -6.81 11.83 -27.01
CA GLU A 5 -5.59 11.07 -27.23
C GLU A 5 -4.45 11.55 -26.36
N THR A 6 -4.27 12.86 -26.30
CA THR A 6 -3.22 13.45 -25.47
C THR A 6 -3.41 13.08 -24.02
N LYS A 7 -4.64 13.17 -23.55
CA LYS A 7 -4.95 12.84 -22.18
C LYS A 7 -4.61 11.39 -21.85
N LYS A 8 -4.98 10.51 -22.78
CA LYS A 8 -4.72 9.10 -22.61
C LYS A 8 -3.22 8.82 -22.60
N HIS A 9 -2.49 9.48 -23.47
CA HIS A 9 -1.06 9.35 -23.57
C HIS A 9 -0.38 9.88 -22.31
N ASP A 10 -0.83 11.04 -21.83
CA ASP A 10 -0.28 11.65 -20.64
C ASP A 10 -0.49 10.78 -19.42
N GLN A 11 -1.66 10.16 -19.30
CA GLN A 11 -1.92 9.25 -18.19
C GLN A 11 -0.96 8.07 -18.21
N LYS A 12 -0.67 7.56 -19.39
CA LYS A 12 0.26 6.45 -19.51
C LYS A 12 1.66 6.82 -19.03
N GLU A 13 2.06 8.05 -19.29
CA GLU A 13 3.40 8.50 -18.97
C GLU A 13 3.51 9.21 -17.64
N CYS A 14 2.38 9.54 -17.04
CA CYS A 14 2.38 10.27 -15.78
C CYS A 14 2.79 9.33 -14.63
N GLN A 15 3.91 9.63 -14.02
CA GLN A 15 4.43 8.80 -12.94
C GLN A 15 3.54 8.84 -11.71
N VAL A 16 2.87 9.97 -11.46
CA VAL A 16 1.94 10.06 -10.34
C VAL A 16 0.76 9.12 -10.54
N VAL A 17 0.23 9.07 -11.76
CA VAL A 17 -0.89 8.17 -12.07
C VAL A 17 -0.46 6.72 -11.88
N LYS A 18 0.74 6.38 -12.34
CA LYS A 18 1.27 5.03 -12.17
C LYS A 18 1.42 4.66 -10.70
N ALA A 19 1.95 5.59 -9.90
CA ALA A 19 2.11 5.37 -8.47
C ALA A 19 0.76 5.17 -7.80
N LEU A 20 -0.23 5.99 -8.15
CA LEU A 20 -1.56 5.87 -7.56
C LEU A 20 -2.23 4.57 -7.94
N ALA A 21 -1.94 4.04 -9.13
CA ALA A 21 -2.48 2.73 -9.51
C ALA A 21 -1.95 1.62 -8.63
N ILE A 22 -0.72 1.78 -8.12
CA ILE A 22 -0.10 0.78 -7.25
C ILE A 22 -0.58 0.92 -5.80
N ILE A 23 -0.65 2.15 -5.29
CA ILE A 23 -0.88 2.39 -3.87
C ILE A 23 -2.25 2.98 -3.56
N GLY A 24 -3.08 3.20 -4.57
CA GLY A 24 -4.38 3.82 -4.37
C GLY A 24 -5.37 2.91 -3.67
N GLY A 25 -6.52 3.49 -3.35
CA GLY A 25 -7.57 2.79 -2.64
C GLY A 25 -7.52 3.08 -1.16
N LYS A 26 -8.39 2.41 -0.44
CA LYS A 26 -8.61 2.70 0.97
C LYS A 26 -7.57 2.04 1.89
N TRP A 27 -7.07 0.87 1.50
CA TRP A 27 -6.38 0.01 2.46
C TRP A 27 -4.87 -0.11 2.27
N LYS A 28 -4.36 0.15 1.06
CA LYS A 28 -2.94 -0.11 0.79
C LYS A 28 -2.00 0.81 1.58
N LEU A 29 -2.27 2.10 1.59
CA LEU A 29 -1.42 3.02 2.35
C LEU A 29 -1.44 2.72 3.85
N PRO A 30 -2.59 2.46 4.47
CA PRO A 30 -2.59 2.02 5.87
C PRO A 30 -1.79 0.75 6.11
N LEU A 31 -1.85 -0.23 5.20
CA LEU A 31 -1.06 -1.44 5.34
C LEU A 31 0.43 -1.16 5.27
N ILE A 32 0.83 -0.36 4.29
CA ILE A 32 2.24 0.00 4.14
C ILE A 32 2.71 0.74 5.39
N LYS A 33 1.90 1.64 5.89
CA LYS A 33 2.26 2.40 7.06
C LYS A 33 2.49 1.51 8.28
N ARG A 34 1.63 0.51 8.48
CA ARG A 34 1.81 -0.44 9.59
C ARG A 34 3.14 -1.19 9.48
N LEU A 35 3.55 -1.49 8.25
CA LEU A 35 4.76 -2.26 8.03
C LEU A 35 6.04 -1.42 8.14
N THR A 36 5.93 -0.10 8.23
CA THR A 36 7.12 0.72 8.41
C THR A 36 7.80 0.49 9.74
N SER A 37 7.06 0.02 10.74
CA SER A 37 7.64 -0.27 12.06
C SER A 37 8.27 -1.65 12.15
N GLY A 38 8.22 -2.44 11.09
CA GLY A 38 8.86 -3.74 11.06
C GLY A 38 7.96 -4.82 10.50
N THR A 39 8.47 -6.03 10.52
CA THR A 39 7.77 -7.22 10.04
C THR A 39 6.54 -7.50 10.88
N LYS A 40 5.44 -7.87 10.22
CA LYS A 40 4.18 -8.17 10.89
C LYS A 40 3.60 -9.45 10.35
N ARG A 41 2.85 -10.15 11.20
CA ARG A 41 2.08 -11.31 10.76
C ARG A 41 0.77 -10.86 10.17
N TYR A 42 0.19 -11.72 9.35
CA TYR A 42 -1.12 -11.48 8.74
C TYR A 42 -2.16 -11.06 9.79
N SER A 43 -2.24 -11.80 10.88
CA SER A 43 -3.25 -11.54 11.90
C SER A 43 -3.02 -10.21 12.61
N GLU A 44 -1.77 -9.81 12.79
CA GLU A 44 -1.46 -8.53 13.40
C GLU A 44 -1.93 -7.37 12.52
N LEU A 45 -1.63 -7.47 11.22
CA LEU A 45 -2.07 -6.45 10.27
C LEU A 45 -3.58 -6.38 10.18
N PHE A 46 -4.22 -7.54 10.16
CA PHE A 46 -5.67 -7.61 10.07
C PHE A 46 -6.34 -6.93 11.27
N ARG A 47 -5.80 -7.20 12.44
CA ARG A 47 -6.34 -6.65 13.68
C ARG A 47 -6.21 -5.13 13.74
N ASP A 48 -5.17 -4.60 13.12
CA ASP A 48 -4.90 -3.16 13.14
C ASP A 48 -5.75 -2.36 12.17
N LEU A 49 -6.46 -3.02 11.26
CA LEU A 49 -7.26 -2.34 10.24
C LEU A 49 -8.74 -2.50 10.53
N ASP A 50 -9.28 -1.48 11.17
CA ASP A 50 -10.68 -1.50 11.59
C ASP A 50 -11.61 -1.51 10.38
N GLY A 51 -12.53 -2.48 10.36
CA GLY A 51 -13.55 -2.55 9.33
C GLY A 51 -13.17 -3.29 8.05
N ILE A 52 -11.92 -3.73 7.93
CA ILE A 52 -11.54 -4.50 6.74
C ILE A 52 -12.03 -5.94 6.87
N THR A 53 -12.52 -6.51 5.76
CA THR A 53 -12.88 -7.92 5.74
C THR A 53 -11.63 -8.75 5.49
N GLN A 54 -11.68 -10.01 5.90
CA GLN A 54 -10.57 -10.93 5.66
C GLN A 54 -10.28 -11.06 4.18
N ARG A 55 -11.33 -11.13 3.38
CA ARG A 55 -11.19 -11.24 1.93
C ARG A 55 -10.46 -10.02 1.35
N MET A 56 -10.83 -8.83 1.78
CA MET A 56 -10.20 -7.60 1.31
C MET A 56 -8.75 -7.52 1.78
N HIS A 57 -8.50 -7.90 3.02
CA HIS A 57 -7.15 -7.89 3.58
C HIS A 57 -6.21 -8.79 2.77
N THR A 58 -6.65 -9.99 2.48
CA THR A 58 -5.88 -10.93 1.68
C THR A 58 -5.63 -10.37 0.28
N LYS A 59 -6.68 -9.80 -0.33
CA LYS A 59 -6.58 -9.25 -1.67
C LYS A 59 -5.56 -8.11 -1.73
N GLN A 60 -5.62 -7.19 -0.77
CA GLN A 60 -4.72 -6.05 -0.76
C GLN A 60 -3.27 -6.48 -0.56
N LEU A 61 -3.03 -7.43 0.33
CA LEU A 61 -1.68 -7.94 0.55
C LEU A 61 -1.13 -8.63 -0.69
N ARG A 62 -1.96 -9.38 -1.40
CA ARG A 62 -1.54 -10.03 -2.64
C ARG A 62 -1.15 -9.02 -3.71
N GLU A 63 -1.94 -7.97 -3.83
CA GLU A 63 -1.64 -6.92 -4.81
C GLU A 63 -0.33 -6.21 -4.46
N LEU A 64 -0.12 -5.90 -3.19
CA LEU A 64 1.12 -5.28 -2.75
C LEU A 64 2.33 -6.18 -2.98
N GLU A 65 2.15 -7.47 -2.78
CA GLU A 65 3.20 -8.44 -3.03
C GLU A 65 3.50 -8.53 -4.53
N THR A 66 2.47 -8.58 -5.35
CA THR A 66 2.61 -8.63 -6.81
C THR A 66 3.35 -7.40 -7.32
N ASP A 67 3.06 -6.25 -6.75
CA ASP A 67 3.72 -5.00 -7.15
C ASP A 67 5.06 -4.80 -6.45
N LYS A 68 5.51 -5.80 -5.71
CA LYS A 68 6.83 -5.82 -5.07
C LYS A 68 7.04 -4.70 -4.04
N ILE A 69 5.96 -4.26 -3.44
CA ILE A 69 6.00 -3.32 -2.33
C ILE A 69 6.18 -4.06 -1.02
N VAL A 70 5.62 -5.25 -0.95
CA VAL A 70 5.62 -6.08 0.25
C VAL A 70 6.20 -7.44 -0.10
N ALA A 71 6.98 -8.01 0.81
CA ALA A 71 7.50 -9.36 0.71
C ALA A 71 6.76 -10.24 1.71
N ARG A 72 6.43 -11.45 1.30
CA ARG A 72 5.76 -12.42 2.13
C ARG A 72 6.71 -13.59 2.38
N LYS A 73 6.85 -13.97 3.65
CA LYS A 73 7.67 -15.11 4.03
C LYS A 73 6.84 -16.12 4.77
N VAL A 74 6.86 -17.36 4.28
CA VAL A 74 6.13 -18.46 4.88
C VAL A 74 7.13 -19.35 5.61
N TYR A 75 6.84 -19.65 6.87
CA TYR A 75 7.66 -20.54 7.67
C TYR A 75 6.99 -21.90 7.74
N PRO A 76 7.74 -22.97 7.45
CA PRO A 76 7.16 -24.33 7.48
C PRO A 76 7.03 -24.83 8.89
N GLU A 77 6.10 -24.27 9.62
CA GLU A 77 5.80 -24.64 11.01
C GLU A 77 4.38 -25.16 11.10
N VAL A 78 4.03 -25.65 12.27
CA VAL A 78 2.67 -26.08 12.56
C VAL A 78 2.23 -25.36 13.84
N PRO A 79 1.27 -24.43 13.73
CA PRO A 79 0.64 -23.95 12.50
C PRO A 79 1.61 -23.09 11.68
N PRO A 80 1.36 -22.97 10.36
CA PRO A 80 2.25 -22.19 9.53
C PRO A 80 2.23 -20.73 9.92
N LYS A 81 3.41 -20.11 9.82
CA LYS A 81 3.59 -18.71 10.15
C LYS A 81 3.86 -17.95 8.86
N VAL A 82 3.13 -16.86 8.65
CA VAL A 82 3.30 -16.02 7.48
C VAL A 82 3.60 -14.61 7.95
N GLU A 83 4.70 -14.06 7.47
CA GLU A 83 5.13 -12.72 7.82
C GLU A 83 5.22 -11.83 6.59
N TYR A 84 4.91 -10.56 6.79
CA TYR A 84 4.96 -9.54 5.76
C TYR A 84 5.94 -8.46 6.17
N SER A 85 6.69 -7.98 5.20
CA SER A 85 7.66 -6.90 5.43
C SER A 85 7.72 -6.03 4.19
N LEU A 86 8.20 -4.80 4.35
CA LEU A 86 8.38 -3.91 3.21
C LEU A 86 9.64 -4.29 2.45
N THR A 87 9.55 -4.27 1.13
CA THR A 87 10.71 -4.35 0.27
C THR A 87 11.42 -2.99 0.28
N LYS A 88 12.54 -2.89 -0.43
CA LYS A 88 13.20 -1.60 -0.57
C LYS A 88 12.26 -0.57 -1.21
N ALA A 89 11.53 -0.97 -2.25
CA ALA A 89 10.56 -0.09 -2.88
C ALA A 89 9.48 0.36 -1.89
N GLY A 90 9.00 -0.56 -1.05
CA GLY A 90 8.04 -0.22 -0.02
C GLY A 90 8.60 0.76 1.00
N LYS A 91 9.85 0.58 1.38
CA LYS A 91 10.50 1.49 2.32
C LYS A 91 10.69 2.88 1.71
N ASP A 92 10.98 2.94 0.42
CA ASP A 92 11.10 4.23 -0.26
C ASP A 92 9.79 5.01 -0.24
N LEU A 93 8.66 4.30 -0.23
CA LEU A 93 7.36 4.94 -0.13
C LEU A 93 7.13 5.62 1.22
N HIS A 94 7.85 5.21 2.25
CA HIS A 94 7.66 5.77 3.58
C HIS A 94 7.80 7.30 3.58
N ALA A 95 8.83 7.80 2.90
CA ALA A 95 9.04 9.25 2.80
C ALA A 95 7.87 9.96 2.14
N VAL A 96 7.32 9.34 1.09
CA VAL A 96 6.17 9.88 0.38
C VAL A 96 4.94 9.91 1.30
N ILE A 97 4.73 8.84 2.04
CA ILE A 97 3.59 8.74 2.96
C ILE A 97 3.69 9.83 4.03
N LEU A 98 4.89 10.05 4.56
CA LEU A 98 5.09 11.10 5.56
C LEU A 98 4.74 12.48 5.01
N GLU A 99 5.13 12.75 3.78
CA GLU A 99 4.79 14.02 3.14
C GLU A 99 3.29 14.15 2.91
N LEU A 100 2.64 13.07 2.52
CA LEU A 100 1.20 13.07 2.35
C LEU A 100 0.49 13.33 3.68
N GLU A 101 0.99 12.75 4.76
CA GLU A 101 0.43 12.99 6.08
C GLU A 101 0.54 14.45 6.49
N LYS A 102 1.68 15.05 6.23
CA LYS A 102 1.89 16.46 6.52
C LYS A 102 0.91 17.33 5.75
N TRP A 103 0.80 17.06 4.46
CA TRP A 103 -0.12 17.80 3.60
C TRP A 103 -1.56 17.62 4.09
N GLY A 104 -1.92 16.38 4.43
CA GLY A 104 -3.26 16.08 4.88
C GLY A 104 -3.62 16.82 6.16
N LYS A 105 -2.73 16.81 7.14
CA LYS A 105 -2.97 17.52 8.39
C LYS A 105 -3.15 19.01 8.16
N LYS A 106 -2.32 19.58 7.30
CA LYS A 106 -2.34 21.01 7.05
C LYS A 106 -3.60 21.46 6.32
N HIS A 107 -4.07 20.64 5.38
CA HIS A 107 -5.12 21.08 4.47
C HIS A 107 -6.47 20.42 4.66
N THR A 108 -6.58 19.44 5.55
CA THR A 108 -7.85 18.75 5.80
C THR A 108 -8.29 18.76 7.26
N ALA A 109 -7.56 19.48 8.10
CA ALA A 109 -7.84 19.48 9.54
C ALA A 109 -9.24 20.03 9.87
N HIS A 110 -9.79 20.84 8.99
CA HIS A 110 -11.09 21.46 9.18
C HIS A 110 -12.26 20.63 8.66
N ARG A 111 -12.01 19.45 8.16
CA ARG A 111 -13.08 18.57 7.64
C ARG A 111 -13.72 17.70 8.72
#